data_e6bae639f893c57aa208464a51431e53
#
_entry.id   e6bae639f893c57aa208464a51431e53
#
_cell.length_a   1.000
_cell.length_b   1.000
_cell.length_c   1.000
_cell.angle_alpha   90.00
_cell.angle_beta   90.00
_cell.angle_gamma   90.00
#
_symmetry.space_group_name_H-M   'P 1'
#
loop_
_entity.id
_entity.type
_entity.pdbx_description
1 polymer ?
#
loop_
_entity_poly.entity_id
_entity_poly.type
_entity_poly.pdbx_seq_one_letter_code
_entity_poly.pdbx_strand_id
1 'polypeptide(L)'
;MFNGIIYQTGTILKITKNNNYSEIILKTNLKLRKSEIGSSLCCNGTCLTITKINKKLVSFYLSKETLKKTTFGSAKISDFINLEKSLNYGNKISGHYVQGHVDTTGVVSSILVIDKTWIVTFRISKIYQKFLIYKGSISINGVSLTISTVKKNSFQITIIPHTLRLTNLVKLKKNNTVNIEFDIFG
;
A
#
# COMPACT_ATOMS: atom_id res chain seq x y z
N MET A 1 -9.97 5.76 7.12
CA MET A 1 -8.71 6.00 7.87
C MET A 1 -8.13 4.68 8.31
N PHE A 2 -6.82 4.55 8.27
CA PHE A 2 -6.03 3.35 8.50
C PHE A 2 -4.83 3.70 9.37
N ASN A 3 -4.05 2.71 9.72
CA ASN A 3 -2.93 2.79 10.68
C ASN A 3 -1.58 2.51 10.01
N GLY A 4 -1.63 1.94 8.82
CA GLY A 4 -0.44 1.47 8.12
C GLY A 4 0.17 0.20 8.72
N ILE A 5 -0.62 -0.58 9.45
CA ILE A 5 -0.20 -1.84 10.04
C ILE A 5 -0.88 -3.00 9.32
N ILE A 6 -0.09 -3.79 8.62
CA ILE A 6 -0.60 -4.90 7.80
C ILE A 6 -0.55 -6.20 8.60
N TYR A 7 -1.69 -6.83 8.75
CA TYR A 7 -1.81 -8.16 9.38
C TYR A 7 -2.12 -9.25 8.36
N GLN A 8 -2.57 -8.88 7.16
CA GLN A 8 -3.00 -9.84 6.16
C GLN A 8 -2.73 -9.32 4.75
N THR A 9 -2.45 -10.25 3.84
CA THR A 9 -2.37 -9.97 2.41
C THR A 9 -3.51 -10.65 1.66
N GLY A 10 -3.74 -10.19 0.44
CA GLY A 10 -4.61 -10.83 -0.53
C GLY A 10 -3.86 -11.09 -1.82
N THR A 11 -4.44 -11.90 -2.70
CA THR A 11 -3.91 -12.18 -4.03
C THR A 11 -4.96 -11.83 -5.07
N ILE A 12 -4.58 -11.12 -6.11
CA ILE A 12 -5.48 -10.81 -7.23
C ILE A 12 -5.81 -12.09 -7.99
N LEU A 13 -7.09 -12.46 -8.02
CA LEU A 13 -7.58 -13.62 -8.79
C LEU A 13 -8.10 -13.23 -10.16
N LYS A 14 -8.74 -12.07 -10.28
CA LYS A 14 -9.36 -11.62 -11.52
C LYS A 14 -9.23 -10.12 -11.64
N ILE A 15 -8.99 -9.66 -12.87
CA ILE A 15 -9.05 -8.27 -13.28
C ILE A 15 -9.93 -8.20 -14.52
N THR A 16 -11.02 -7.44 -14.46
CA THR A 16 -11.86 -7.13 -15.60
C THR A 16 -11.63 -5.67 -15.95
N LYS A 17 -11.01 -5.41 -17.10
CA LYS A 17 -10.67 -4.06 -17.56
C LYS A 17 -11.76 -3.53 -18.50
N ASN A 18 -12.16 -2.30 -18.27
CA ASN A 18 -13.00 -1.49 -19.16
C ASN A 18 -12.29 -0.18 -19.48
N ASN A 19 -12.80 0.60 -20.43
CA ASN A 19 -12.15 1.84 -20.87
C ASN A 19 -11.98 2.87 -19.75
N ASN A 20 -12.92 2.95 -18.79
CA ASN A 20 -12.98 3.97 -17.77
C ASN A 20 -12.85 3.44 -16.32
N TYR A 21 -12.82 2.13 -16.14
CA TYR A 21 -12.71 1.49 -14.83
C TYR A 21 -12.13 0.09 -14.93
N SER A 22 -11.80 -0.49 -13.79
CA SER A 22 -11.53 -1.92 -13.68
C SER A 22 -12.25 -2.49 -12.47
N GLU A 23 -12.64 -3.75 -12.56
CA GLU A 23 -13.07 -4.53 -11.40
C GLU A 23 -11.99 -5.52 -11.04
N ILE A 24 -11.67 -5.63 -9.75
CA ILE A 24 -10.73 -6.63 -9.25
C ILE A 24 -11.40 -7.52 -8.23
N ILE A 25 -10.99 -8.79 -8.23
CA ILE A 25 -11.36 -9.77 -7.23
C ILE A 25 -10.09 -10.24 -6.53
N LEU A 26 -10.03 -10.03 -5.22
CA LEU A 26 -8.95 -10.52 -4.37
C LEU A 26 -9.41 -11.76 -3.61
N LYS A 27 -8.50 -12.72 -3.46
CA LYS A 27 -8.62 -13.82 -2.51
C LYS A 27 -7.81 -13.47 -1.27
N THR A 28 -8.42 -13.58 -0.07
CA THR A 28 -7.76 -13.29 1.20
C THR A 28 -8.32 -14.15 2.33
N ASN A 29 -7.51 -14.34 3.37
CA ASN A 29 -7.94 -14.92 4.64
C ASN A 29 -8.38 -13.85 5.66
N LEU A 30 -8.37 -12.57 5.29
CA LEU A 30 -8.90 -11.48 6.11
C LEU A 30 -10.38 -11.77 6.39
N LYS A 31 -10.76 -11.81 7.66
CA LYS A 31 -12.14 -12.06 8.06
C LYS A 31 -13.01 -10.84 7.71
N LEU A 32 -13.79 -10.93 6.66
CA LEU A 32 -14.72 -9.91 6.21
C LEU A 32 -16.16 -10.44 6.36
N ARG A 33 -17.06 -9.61 6.89
CA ARG A 33 -18.49 -9.90 7.04
C ARG A 33 -19.29 -9.23 5.92
N LYS A 34 -20.43 -9.80 5.54
CA LYS A 34 -21.32 -9.19 4.52
C LYS A 34 -21.76 -7.76 4.88
N SER A 35 -21.87 -7.45 6.17
CA SER A 35 -22.16 -6.09 6.68
C SER A 35 -21.07 -5.08 6.37
N GLU A 36 -19.87 -5.49 5.96
CA GLU A 36 -18.78 -4.60 5.57
C GLU A 36 -18.81 -4.23 4.07
N ILE A 37 -19.81 -4.72 3.30
CA ILE A 37 -20.05 -4.24 1.94
C ILE A 37 -20.42 -2.76 2.02
N GLY A 38 -19.78 -1.93 1.20
CA GLY A 38 -19.86 -0.46 1.24
C GLY A 38 -18.82 0.20 2.15
N SER A 39 -18.13 -0.56 3.02
CA SER A 39 -17.04 -0.01 3.83
C SER A 39 -15.72 0.04 3.03
N SER A 40 -14.74 0.76 3.59
CA SER A 40 -13.41 0.91 2.98
C SER A 40 -12.46 -0.19 3.45
N LEU A 41 -11.66 -0.70 2.51
CA LEU A 41 -10.50 -1.55 2.77
C LEU A 41 -9.27 -0.89 2.13
N CYS A 42 -8.18 -0.77 2.88
CA CYS A 42 -6.90 -0.32 2.34
C CYS A 42 -6.24 -1.47 1.58
N CYS A 43 -6.02 -1.27 0.29
CA CYS A 43 -5.39 -2.24 -0.60
C CYS A 43 -4.10 -1.62 -1.17
N ASN A 44 -2.92 -2.10 -0.75
CA ASN A 44 -1.64 -1.49 -1.10
C ASN A 44 -1.62 0.04 -0.88
N GLY A 45 -2.18 0.53 0.23
CA GLY A 45 -2.27 1.95 0.52
C GLY A 45 -3.38 2.70 -0.22
N THR A 46 -4.20 2.01 -1.01
CA THR A 46 -5.33 2.61 -1.71
C THR A 46 -6.62 2.30 -0.99
N CYS A 47 -7.37 3.31 -0.59
CA CYS A 47 -8.70 3.18 0.01
C CYS A 47 -9.70 2.74 -1.08
N LEU A 48 -10.19 1.51 -1.00
CA LEU A 48 -11.15 0.95 -1.95
C LEU A 48 -12.44 0.55 -1.24
N THR A 49 -13.59 0.86 -1.86
CA THR A 49 -14.89 0.44 -1.35
C THR A 49 -15.14 -1.02 -1.70
N ILE A 50 -15.50 -1.83 -0.70
CA ILE A 50 -15.89 -3.22 -0.89
C ILE A 50 -17.24 -3.26 -1.61
N THR A 51 -17.29 -3.84 -2.80
CA THR A 51 -18.53 -3.97 -3.59
C THR A 51 -19.21 -5.33 -3.41
N LYS A 52 -18.44 -6.39 -3.13
CA LYS A 52 -18.98 -7.73 -2.93
C LYS A 52 -18.05 -8.56 -2.04
N ILE A 53 -18.65 -9.39 -1.19
CA ILE A 53 -17.94 -10.40 -0.38
C ILE A 53 -18.58 -11.75 -0.63
N ASN A 54 -17.77 -12.75 -0.99
CA ASN A 54 -18.20 -14.14 -1.14
C ASN A 54 -17.12 -15.08 -0.56
N LYS A 55 -17.35 -15.61 0.64
CA LYS A 55 -16.36 -16.41 1.39
C LYS A 55 -15.05 -15.67 1.54
N LYS A 56 -13.98 -16.15 0.90
CA LYS A 56 -12.63 -15.56 0.91
C LYS A 56 -12.38 -14.60 -0.25
N LEU A 57 -13.40 -14.28 -1.03
CA LEU A 57 -13.30 -13.38 -2.19
C LEU A 57 -13.90 -12.04 -1.84
N VAL A 58 -13.19 -10.98 -2.18
CA VAL A 58 -13.63 -9.59 -2.03
C VAL A 58 -13.44 -8.87 -3.36
N SER A 59 -14.46 -8.10 -3.77
CA SER A 59 -14.48 -7.39 -5.06
C SER A 59 -14.45 -5.88 -4.84
N PHE A 60 -13.81 -5.19 -5.76
CA PHE A 60 -13.67 -3.73 -5.78
C PHE A 60 -13.88 -3.18 -7.18
N TYR A 61 -14.41 -1.96 -7.24
CA TYR A 61 -14.45 -1.14 -8.43
C TYR A 61 -13.37 -0.07 -8.34
N LEU A 62 -12.53 0.04 -9.37
CA LEU A 62 -11.46 1.01 -9.44
C LEU A 62 -11.74 2.01 -10.56
N SER A 63 -11.84 3.28 -10.20
CA SER A 63 -12.04 4.36 -11.16
C SER A 63 -10.80 4.56 -12.05
N LYS A 64 -10.97 5.25 -13.17
CA LYS A 64 -9.86 5.65 -14.05
C LYS A 64 -8.79 6.46 -13.29
N GLU A 65 -9.21 7.32 -12.37
CA GLU A 65 -8.30 8.10 -11.52
C GLU A 65 -7.47 7.18 -10.61
N THR A 66 -8.10 6.22 -9.94
CA THR A 66 -7.40 5.22 -9.11
C THR A 66 -6.38 4.45 -9.93
N LEU A 67 -6.76 3.99 -11.11
CA LEU A 67 -5.86 3.24 -12.00
C LEU A 67 -4.67 4.09 -12.47
N LYS A 68 -4.88 5.39 -12.71
CA LYS A 68 -3.83 6.31 -13.15
C LYS A 68 -2.85 6.67 -12.02
N LYS A 69 -3.36 6.84 -10.80
CA LYS A 69 -2.57 7.33 -9.64
C LYS A 69 -1.85 6.23 -8.87
N THR A 70 -2.25 4.97 -9.04
CA THR A 70 -1.77 3.86 -8.23
C THR A 70 -1.16 2.74 -9.07
N THR A 71 -0.47 1.83 -8.40
CA THR A 71 0.07 0.60 -9.03
C THR A 71 -1.01 -0.33 -9.58
N PHE A 72 -2.28 -0.11 -9.25
CA PHE A 72 -3.38 -0.91 -9.79
C PHE A 72 -3.56 -0.77 -11.30
N GLY A 73 -3.09 0.32 -11.92
CA GLY A 73 -3.10 0.47 -13.38
C GLY A 73 -2.27 -0.58 -14.12
N SER A 74 -1.20 -1.07 -13.50
CA SER A 74 -0.32 -2.11 -14.02
C SER A 74 -0.44 -3.46 -13.30
N ALA A 75 -1.42 -3.59 -12.41
CA ALA A 75 -1.62 -4.81 -11.62
C ALA A 75 -1.91 -6.04 -12.49
N LYS A 76 -1.47 -7.19 -12.02
CA LYS A 76 -1.59 -8.49 -12.68
C LYS A 76 -2.27 -9.52 -11.77
N ILE A 77 -2.84 -10.55 -12.39
CA ILE A 77 -3.29 -11.73 -11.66
C ILE A 77 -2.09 -12.33 -10.90
N SER A 78 -2.33 -12.80 -9.69
CA SER A 78 -1.34 -13.33 -8.73
C SER A 78 -0.52 -12.27 -7.99
N ASP A 79 -0.72 -10.96 -8.23
CA ASP A 79 -0.07 -9.93 -7.42
C ASP A 79 -0.55 -10.01 -5.97
N PHE A 80 0.40 -9.84 -5.04
CA PHE A 80 0.14 -9.79 -3.60
C PHE A 80 -0.18 -8.36 -3.18
N ILE A 81 -1.28 -8.19 -2.46
CA ILE A 81 -1.81 -6.90 -2.03
C ILE A 81 -1.83 -6.86 -0.50
N ASN A 82 -1.18 -5.87 0.10
CA ASN A 82 -1.31 -5.58 1.53
C ASN A 82 -2.73 -5.14 1.84
N LEU A 83 -3.33 -5.67 2.90
CA LEU A 83 -4.70 -5.39 3.28
C LEU A 83 -4.77 -4.88 4.72
N GLU A 84 -5.52 -3.81 4.92
CA GLU A 84 -5.84 -3.27 6.24
C GLU A 84 -7.30 -2.82 6.28
N LYS A 85 -8.03 -3.22 7.32
CA LYS A 85 -9.39 -2.73 7.58
C LYS A 85 -9.35 -1.29 8.09
N SER A 86 -10.39 -0.52 7.79
CA SER A 86 -10.56 0.80 8.39
C SER A 86 -10.59 0.70 9.91
N LEU A 87 -10.03 1.72 10.55
CA LEU A 87 -10.02 1.85 12.00
C LEU A 87 -11.45 2.06 12.52
N ASN A 88 -11.77 1.43 13.65
CA ASN A 88 -12.92 1.79 14.43
C ASN A 88 -12.56 2.94 15.39
N TYR A 89 -13.55 3.72 15.79
CA TYR A 89 -13.36 4.76 16.81
C TYR A 89 -12.81 4.14 18.11
N GLY A 90 -11.81 4.79 18.71
CA GLY A 90 -11.15 4.31 19.93
C GLY A 90 -10.05 3.27 19.71
N ASN A 91 -9.77 2.84 18.47
CA ASN A 91 -8.63 1.96 18.21
C ASN A 91 -7.30 2.68 18.45
N LYS A 92 -6.30 1.92 18.92
CA LYS A 92 -4.92 2.39 19.04
C LYS A 92 -4.32 2.66 17.67
N ILE A 93 -3.69 3.81 17.49
CA ILE A 93 -2.88 4.13 16.32
C ILE A 93 -1.45 3.68 16.60
N SER A 94 -1.00 2.60 15.94
CA SER A 94 0.33 2.00 16.16
C SER A 94 1.36 2.38 15.10
N GLY A 95 0.91 2.87 13.94
CA GLY A 95 1.72 3.47 12.89
C GLY A 95 1.55 4.98 12.86
N HIS A 96 1.03 5.51 11.77
CA HIS A 96 0.61 6.90 11.64
C HIS A 96 -0.77 6.98 10.95
N TYR A 97 -1.33 8.16 10.82
CA TYR A 97 -2.59 8.36 10.12
C TYR A 97 -2.42 8.14 8.62
N VAL A 98 -2.92 7.02 8.11
CA VAL A 98 -2.95 6.67 6.69
C VAL A 98 -4.38 6.84 6.18
N GLN A 99 -4.58 7.70 5.19
CA GLN A 99 -5.90 7.94 4.61
C GLN A 99 -6.29 6.87 3.59
N GLY A 100 -5.31 6.26 2.96
CA GLY A 100 -5.47 5.41 1.78
C GLY A 100 -5.59 6.24 0.49
N HIS A 101 -5.08 7.46 0.52
CA HIS A 101 -5.10 8.40 -0.60
C HIS A 101 -3.70 8.53 -1.18
N VAL A 102 -3.39 7.65 -2.12
CA VAL A 102 -2.07 7.59 -2.76
C VAL A 102 -1.77 8.91 -3.48
N ASP A 103 -0.69 9.60 -3.05
CA ASP A 103 -0.23 10.84 -3.67
C ASP A 103 0.51 10.58 -4.97
N THR A 104 1.35 9.55 -4.96
CA THR A 104 2.23 9.22 -6.09
C THR A 104 2.67 7.76 -6.04
N THR A 105 3.39 7.37 -7.08
CA THR A 105 4.15 6.12 -7.07
C THR A 105 5.64 6.41 -7.00
N GLY A 106 6.37 5.50 -6.36
CA GLY A 106 7.83 5.51 -6.32
C GLY A 106 8.42 4.25 -6.92
N VAL A 107 9.66 4.33 -7.36
CA VAL A 107 10.39 3.20 -7.95
C VAL A 107 11.51 2.77 -7.03
N VAL A 108 11.58 1.48 -6.75
CA VAL A 108 12.71 0.88 -6.00
C VAL A 108 13.98 1.03 -6.84
N SER A 109 14.93 1.84 -6.37
CA SER A 109 16.21 2.04 -7.05
C SER A 109 17.29 1.08 -6.58
N SER A 110 17.29 0.71 -5.29
CA SER A 110 18.19 -0.31 -4.72
C SER A 110 17.61 -0.95 -3.48
N ILE A 111 18.06 -2.16 -3.20
CA ILE A 111 17.81 -2.89 -1.96
C ILE A 111 19.17 -3.38 -1.47
N LEU A 112 19.55 -2.98 -0.27
CA LEU A 112 20.72 -3.48 0.43
C LEU A 112 20.23 -4.31 1.62
N VAL A 113 20.71 -5.54 1.70
CA VAL A 113 20.37 -6.44 2.81
C VAL A 113 21.55 -6.48 3.77
N ILE A 114 21.29 -6.11 5.03
CA ILE A 114 22.28 -6.18 6.12
C ILE A 114 21.67 -7.11 7.16
N ASP A 115 22.31 -8.27 7.35
CA ASP A 115 21.79 -9.37 8.14
C ASP A 115 20.38 -9.78 7.67
N LYS A 116 19.36 -9.47 8.46
CA LYS A 116 17.95 -9.76 8.15
C LYS A 116 17.14 -8.50 7.85
N THR A 117 17.78 -7.34 7.81
CA THR A 117 17.15 -6.03 7.63
C THR A 117 17.38 -5.52 6.21
N TRP A 118 16.37 -4.95 5.59
CA TRP A 118 16.47 -4.38 4.25
C TRP A 118 16.51 -2.85 4.33
N ILE A 119 17.52 -2.26 3.70
CA ILE A 119 17.57 -0.82 3.42
C ILE A 119 17.13 -0.64 1.98
N VAL A 120 15.95 -0.07 1.79
CA VAL A 120 15.35 0.12 0.47
C VAL A 120 15.38 1.59 0.10
N THR A 121 15.95 1.90 -1.07
CA THR A 121 15.95 3.25 -1.64
C THR A 121 14.85 3.37 -2.66
N PHE A 122 14.01 4.38 -2.51
CA PHE A 122 12.94 4.72 -3.46
C PHE A 122 13.28 6.03 -4.17
N ARG A 123 13.06 6.06 -5.47
CA ARG A 123 13.09 7.27 -6.29
C ARG A 123 11.67 7.76 -6.52
N ILE A 124 11.44 9.05 -6.38
CA ILE A 124 10.18 9.73 -6.65
C ILE A 124 10.38 10.91 -7.59
N SER A 125 9.28 11.45 -8.12
CA SER A 125 9.32 12.70 -8.87
C SER A 125 9.79 13.86 -7.99
N LYS A 126 10.59 14.77 -8.56
CA LYS A 126 11.16 15.94 -7.86
C LYS A 126 10.09 16.81 -7.19
N ILE A 127 8.90 16.90 -7.76
CA ILE A 127 7.79 17.72 -7.23
C ILE A 127 7.35 17.30 -5.81
N TYR A 128 7.56 16.02 -5.46
CA TYR A 128 7.19 15.48 -4.15
C TYR A 128 8.31 15.52 -3.12
N GLN A 129 9.52 15.98 -3.48
CA GLN A 129 10.66 16.01 -2.57
C GLN A 129 10.40 16.85 -1.32
N LYS A 130 9.61 17.90 -1.43
CA LYS A 130 9.25 18.79 -0.32
C LYS A 130 8.42 18.13 0.78
N PHE A 131 7.82 16.98 0.50
CA PHE A 131 7.06 16.19 1.47
C PHE A 131 7.90 15.10 2.16
N LEU A 132 9.18 14.96 1.81
CA LEU A 132 10.08 14.00 2.45
C LEU A 132 10.72 14.64 3.68
N ILE A 133 10.36 14.18 4.85
CA ILE A 133 10.89 14.66 6.13
C ILE A 133 11.79 13.57 6.72
N TYR A 134 13.04 13.92 7.05
CA TYR A 134 13.94 13.00 7.75
C TYR A 134 13.35 12.61 9.10
N LYS A 135 13.29 11.31 9.39
CA LYS A 135 12.61 10.72 10.55
C LYS A 135 11.07 10.81 10.52
N GLY A 136 10.50 11.45 9.51
CA GLY A 136 9.03 11.47 9.32
C GLY A 136 8.46 10.12 8.92
N SER A 137 7.15 9.99 9.06
CA SER A 137 6.39 8.81 8.64
C SER A 137 6.10 8.87 7.14
N ILE A 138 5.96 7.70 6.53
CA ILE A 138 5.53 7.54 5.14
C ILE A 138 4.83 6.20 4.97
N SER A 139 3.79 6.15 4.14
CA SER A 139 3.10 4.91 3.80
C SER A 139 3.62 4.38 2.46
N ILE A 140 4.16 3.16 2.45
CA ILE A 140 4.61 2.44 1.25
C ILE A 140 3.76 1.20 1.05
N ASN A 141 2.99 1.14 -0.04
CA ASN A 141 1.99 0.08 -0.24
C ASN A 141 1.10 -0.13 0.99
N GLY A 142 0.72 0.95 1.68
CA GLY A 142 -0.10 0.92 2.89
C GLY A 142 0.64 0.57 4.17
N VAL A 143 1.96 0.38 4.14
CA VAL A 143 2.77 0.07 5.33
C VAL A 143 3.34 1.37 5.90
N SER A 144 3.06 1.66 7.17
CA SER A 144 3.65 2.76 7.92
C SER A 144 5.13 2.50 8.18
N LEU A 145 5.98 3.38 7.70
CA LEU A 145 7.44 3.27 7.79
C LEU A 145 8.07 4.63 8.12
N THR A 146 9.30 4.61 8.62
CA THR A 146 10.06 5.81 8.94
C THR A 146 11.11 6.08 7.87
N ILE A 147 11.20 7.31 7.40
CA ILE A 147 12.24 7.77 6.47
C ILE A 147 13.59 7.84 7.21
N SER A 148 14.52 6.98 6.84
CA SER A 148 15.85 6.91 7.46
C SER A 148 16.88 7.84 6.80
N THR A 149 16.66 8.23 5.54
CA THR A 149 17.55 9.13 4.79
C THR A 149 16.76 9.83 3.69
N VAL A 150 16.99 11.13 3.52
CA VAL A 150 16.45 11.93 2.40
C VAL A 150 17.62 12.35 1.51
N LYS A 151 17.49 12.11 0.20
CA LYS A 151 18.43 12.56 -0.84
C LYS A 151 17.66 13.27 -1.95
N LYS A 152 18.38 13.89 -2.89
CA LYS A 152 17.74 14.52 -4.04
C LYS A 152 16.93 13.50 -4.84
N ASN A 153 15.60 13.71 -4.91
CA ASN A 153 14.62 12.85 -5.61
C ASN A 153 14.56 11.39 -5.12
N SER A 154 15.06 11.09 -3.91
CA SER A 154 15.01 9.74 -3.34
C SER A 154 15.06 9.79 -1.82
N PHE A 155 14.59 8.69 -1.23
CA PHE A 155 14.65 8.48 0.21
C PHE A 155 14.91 7.01 0.52
N GLN A 156 15.34 6.74 1.73
CA GLN A 156 15.55 5.39 2.22
C GLN A 156 14.63 5.09 3.39
N ILE A 157 14.21 3.85 3.46
CA ILE A 157 13.57 3.25 4.62
C ILE A 157 14.33 2.00 5.04
N THR A 158 14.22 1.66 6.32
CA THR A 158 14.76 0.43 6.88
C THR A 158 13.59 -0.50 7.23
N ILE A 159 13.56 -1.69 6.63
CA ILE A 159 12.49 -2.67 6.83
C ILE A 159 13.02 -3.81 7.68
N ILE A 160 12.43 -4.01 8.84
CA ILE A 160 12.79 -5.09 9.78
C ILE A 160 12.16 -6.43 9.35
N PRO A 161 12.71 -7.58 9.80
CA PRO A 161 12.21 -8.90 9.42
C PRO A 161 10.73 -9.13 9.70
N HIS A 162 10.21 -8.56 10.77
CA HIS A 162 8.78 -8.68 11.12
C HIS A 162 7.89 -8.08 10.03
N THR A 163 8.20 -6.86 9.57
CA THR A 163 7.46 -6.16 8.51
C THR A 163 7.58 -6.90 7.17
N LEU A 164 8.78 -7.38 6.81
CA LEU A 164 8.97 -8.19 5.61
C LEU A 164 8.08 -9.44 5.60
N ARG A 165 7.97 -10.14 6.75
CA ARG A 165 7.18 -11.37 6.86
C ARG A 165 5.68 -11.15 6.68
N LEU A 166 5.16 -10.01 7.14
CA LEU A 166 3.72 -9.72 7.14
C LEU A 166 3.23 -9.00 5.90
N THR A 167 4.13 -8.45 5.08
CA THR A 167 3.77 -7.56 3.98
C THR A 167 4.30 -8.03 2.63
N ASN A 168 3.75 -7.49 1.55
CA ASN A 168 4.26 -7.75 0.21
C ASN A 168 5.62 -7.07 -0.06
N LEU A 169 6.15 -6.28 0.87
CA LEU A 169 7.45 -5.62 0.71
C LEU A 169 8.61 -6.64 0.56
N VAL A 170 8.44 -7.86 1.09
CA VAL A 170 9.40 -8.96 0.87
C VAL A 170 9.55 -9.37 -0.60
N LYS A 171 8.57 -9.03 -1.45
CA LYS A 171 8.59 -9.33 -2.90
C LYS A 171 9.23 -8.23 -3.72
N LEU A 172 9.61 -7.10 -3.12
CA LEU A 172 10.20 -5.98 -3.83
C LEU A 172 11.52 -6.36 -4.49
N LYS A 173 11.68 -5.86 -5.72
CA LYS A 173 12.92 -5.97 -6.51
C LYS A 173 13.24 -4.59 -7.08
N LYS A 174 14.49 -4.37 -7.48
CA LYS A 174 14.88 -3.16 -8.23
C LYS A 174 13.95 -2.94 -9.43
N ASN A 175 13.56 -1.72 -9.66
CA ASN A 175 12.60 -1.24 -10.66
C ASN A 175 11.13 -1.59 -10.38
N ASN A 176 10.78 -2.22 -9.27
CA ASN A 176 9.38 -2.32 -8.89
C ASN A 176 8.82 -0.95 -8.52
N THR A 177 7.55 -0.74 -8.83
CA THR A 177 6.79 0.45 -8.47
C THR A 177 5.96 0.17 -7.22
N VAL A 178 5.88 1.15 -6.32
CA VAL A 178 5.08 1.11 -5.09
C VAL A 178 4.18 2.33 -4.99
N ASN A 179 3.05 2.19 -4.30
CA ASN A 179 2.21 3.32 -3.91
C ASN A 179 2.83 4.07 -2.74
N ILE A 180 2.78 5.39 -2.78
CA ILE A 180 3.29 6.28 -1.73
C ILE A 180 2.19 7.23 -1.30
N GLU A 181 1.98 7.33 0.01
CA GLU A 181 1.19 8.36 0.66
C GLU A 181 2.08 9.05 1.70
N PHE A 182 2.16 10.39 1.63
CA PHE A 182 2.93 11.18 2.59
C PHE A 182 2.13 11.40 3.86
N ASP A 183 2.81 11.55 4.99
CA ASP A 183 2.15 11.88 6.25
C ASP A 183 1.64 13.33 6.18
N ILE A 184 0.34 13.51 6.40
CA ILE A 184 -0.31 14.82 6.35
C ILE A 184 -0.10 15.67 7.62
N PHE A 185 0.43 15.05 8.69
CA PHE A 185 0.71 15.70 9.97
C PHE A 185 2.22 15.93 10.19
N GLY A 186 3.07 15.47 9.26
CA GLY A 186 4.52 15.54 9.31
C GLY A 186 5.13 16.79 8.68
#